data_d295953d5ecc657083a519e3a7a4875e
#
_entry.id   d295953d5ecc657083a519e3a7a4875e
#
_cell.length_a   1.000
_cell.length_b   1.000
_cell.length_c   1.000
_cell.angle_alpha   90.00
_cell.angle_beta   90.00
_cell.angle_gamma   90.00
#
_symmetry.space_group_name_H-M   'P 1'
#
loop_
_entity.id
_entity.type
_entity.pdbx_description
1 polymer ?
#
loop_
_entity_poly.entity_id
_entity_poly.type
_entity_poly.pdbx_seq_one_letter_code
_entity_poly.pdbx_strand_id
1 'polypeptide(L)'
;MTLLKTRFPYLYICFSFFFTAALWYTVKIDWLNQRGALKEAGYVLLNFEDGPILLLGTAFFSLLLPRLTHCLSGFSYARRTSVDRTWFLPAFLLMALWQLPFLLSFYPAPGMNDTVFMMENPLYASVQFPWLYSVIYGYGASWGKEALGSRESVIFLFSLLQLLLISYGLTAFAFWVKGRVHVLAGWGLYGYFLFFPMVGNYSIAAVRDGLFSLGLLFFVWLFLRRAEGERWGRASQGILIAALLSMLLRSNGLLVALLVCLALFFLEKRKEILLFFMIFALISIVPAQVIQRTHHWEPLFQESMAIPLQQLGRTMVLGGERSEETKTLMENLLTEKEWKKEYSPYTVDFVKWHDHFHRNWLNGQKKEFLSAWVD
;
A
#
# COMPACT_ATOMS: atom_id res chain seq x y z
N MET A 1 24.87 -3.53 -15.16
CA MET A 1 24.41 -4.87 -14.74
C MET A 1 25.55 -5.84 -14.41
N THR A 2 26.73 -5.69 -14.96
CA THR A 2 27.92 -6.52 -14.66
C THR A 2 28.45 -6.38 -13.23
N LEU A 3 28.25 -5.24 -12.57
CA LEU A 3 28.69 -4.98 -11.19
C LEU A 3 27.87 -5.70 -10.11
N LEU A 4 26.62 -6.06 -10.39
CA LEU A 4 25.76 -6.81 -9.46
C LEU A 4 26.07 -8.32 -9.50
N LYS A 5 26.63 -8.83 -10.61
CA LYS A 5 26.92 -10.26 -10.78
C LYS A 5 28.05 -10.81 -9.91
N THR A 6 28.98 -9.96 -9.45
CA THR A 6 30.22 -10.43 -8.78
C THR A 6 30.34 -10.05 -7.31
N ARG A 7 29.52 -9.15 -6.77
CA ARG A 7 29.73 -8.62 -5.42
C ARG A 7 28.70 -9.00 -4.35
N PHE A 8 27.51 -9.53 -4.69
CA PHE A 8 26.49 -9.79 -3.67
C PHE A 8 25.69 -11.09 -3.87
N PRO A 9 26.31 -12.28 -3.83
CA PRO A 9 25.57 -13.55 -3.83
C PRO A 9 24.64 -13.63 -2.61
N TYR A 10 25.02 -13.01 -1.50
CA TYR A 10 24.23 -12.95 -0.26
C TYR A 10 22.87 -12.24 -0.43
N LEU A 11 22.75 -11.25 -1.32
CA LEU A 11 21.47 -10.58 -1.56
C LEU A 11 20.42 -11.52 -2.15
N TYR A 12 20.83 -12.44 -3.05
CA TYR A 12 19.91 -13.45 -3.58
C TYR A 12 19.45 -14.41 -2.49
N ILE A 13 20.34 -14.81 -1.60
CA ILE A 13 20.02 -15.72 -0.49
C ILE A 13 19.10 -15.01 0.50
N CYS A 14 19.43 -13.80 0.94
CA CYS A 14 18.59 -13.01 1.83
C CYS A 14 17.20 -12.76 1.24
N PHE A 15 17.12 -12.30 -0.01
CA PHE A 15 15.85 -12.09 -0.69
C PHE A 15 15.04 -13.39 -0.79
N SER A 16 15.68 -14.49 -1.18
CA SER A 16 15.04 -15.81 -1.28
C SER A 16 14.51 -16.29 0.06
N PHE A 17 15.24 -16.06 1.14
CA PHE A 17 14.81 -16.42 2.50
C PHE A 17 13.57 -15.62 2.91
N PHE A 18 13.63 -14.28 2.82
CA PHE A 18 12.48 -13.45 3.17
C PHE A 18 11.26 -13.71 2.29
N PHE A 19 11.48 -13.93 1.00
CA PHE A 19 10.41 -14.26 0.06
C PHE A 19 9.75 -15.61 0.38
N THR A 20 10.57 -16.64 0.66
CA THR A 20 10.07 -17.96 1.08
C THR A 20 9.33 -17.86 2.42
N ALA A 21 9.89 -17.13 3.38
CA ALA A 21 9.28 -16.96 4.69
C ALA A 21 7.91 -16.25 4.58
N ALA A 22 7.81 -15.20 3.76
CA ALA A 22 6.56 -14.49 3.53
C ALA A 22 5.51 -15.39 2.84
N LEU A 23 5.89 -16.13 1.80
CA LEU A 23 5.01 -17.08 1.12
C LEU A 23 4.52 -18.18 2.08
N TRP A 24 5.45 -18.81 2.79
CA TRP A 24 5.10 -19.88 3.71
C TRP A 24 4.24 -19.41 4.87
N TYR A 25 4.55 -18.24 5.42
CA TYR A 25 3.75 -17.60 6.47
C TYR A 25 2.30 -17.41 6.02
N THR A 26 2.10 -16.91 4.80
CA THR A 26 0.75 -16.72 4.23
C THR A 26 0.01 -18.06 4.07
N VAL A 27 0.67 -19.08 3.54
CA VAL A 27 0.10 -20.42 3.38
C VAL A 27 -0.23 -21.05 4.73
N LYS A 28 0.65 -20.89 5.73
CA LYS A 28 0.47 -21.40 7.07
C LYS A 28 -0.72 -20.76 7.78
N ILE A 29 -0.89 -19.43 7.63
CA ILE A 29 -2.05 -18.71 8.14
C ILE A 29 -3.34 -19.28 7.54
N ASP A 30 -3.41 -19.38 6.23
CA ASP A 30 -4.60 -19.87 5.54
C ASP A 30 -4.93 -21.31 5.94
N TRP A 31 -3.93 -22.18 6.00
CA TRP A 31 -4.07 -23.57 6.44
C TRP A 31 -4.57 -23.70 7.88
N LEU A 32 -4.05 -22.91 8.82
CA LEU A 32 -4.50 -22.90 10.22
C LEU A 32 -5.92 -22.33 10.34
N ASN A 33 -6.25 -21.32 9.53
CA ASN A 33 -7.59 -20.71 9.49
C ASN A 33 -8.65 -21.72 9.05
N GLN A 34 -8.39 -22.45 7.95
CA GLN A 34 -9.31 -23.48 7.43
C GLN A 34 -9.59 -24.59 8.43
N ARG A 35 -8.66 -24.88 9.34
CA ARG A 35 -8.82 -25.88 10.39
C ARG A 35 -9.42 -25.36 11.70
N GLY A 36 -9.72 -24.07 11.78
CA GLY A 36 -10.15 -23.43 13.03
C GLY A 36 -9.06 -23.34 14.10
N ALA A 37 -7.89 -23.92 13.85
CA ALA A 37 -6.78 -24.03 14.80
C ALA A 37 -6.16 -22.67 15.15
N LEU A 38 -6.45 -21.63 14.39
CA LEU A 38 -5.87 -20.32 14.61
C LEU A 38 -6.43 -19.61 15.84
N LYS A 39 -7.71 -19.85 16.16
CA LYS A 39 -8.32 -19.35 17.41
C LYS A 39 -7.73 -20.03 18.64
N GLU A 40 -7.37 -21.30 18.53
CA GLU A 40 -6.79 -22.09 19.62
C GLU A 40 -5.29 -21.79 19.79
N ALA A 41 -4.54 -21.65 18.68
CA ALA A 41 -3.11 -21.41 18.74
C ALA A 41 -2.75 -19.98 19.20
N GLY A 42 -3.66 -19.02 19.08
CA GLY A 42 -3.46 -17.63 19.47
C GLY A 42 -2.36 -16.88 18.69
N TYR A 43 -1.55 -17.57 17.87
CA TYR A 43 -0.49 -16.97 17.06
C TYR A 43 -0.03 -17.89 15.94
N VAL A 44 0.52 -17.29 14.91
CA VAL A 44 1.27 -17.99 13.87
C VAL A 44 2.71 -17.51 13.96
N LEU A 45 3.59 -18.39 14.42
CA LEU A 45 5.02 -18.17 14.38
C LEU A 45 5.65 -19.16 13.40
N LEU A 46 6.74 -18.75 12.80
CA LEU A 46 7.62 -19.68 12.10
C LEU A 46 8.38 -20.47 13.17
N ASN A 47 8.14 -21.78 13.22
CA ASN A 47 8.71 -22.69 14.20
C ASN A 47 9.87 -23.48 13.59
N PHE A 48 10.57 -24.26 14.40
CA PHE A 48 11.60 -25.19 13.94
C PHE A 48 11.08 -26.19 12.90
N GLU A 49 9.82 -26.58 13.00
CA GLU A 49 9.14 -27.47 12.05
C GLU A 49 8.99 -26.86 10.65
N ASP A 50 9.00 -25.54 10.53
CA ASP A 50 8.98 -24.83 9.25
C ASP A 50 10.37 -24.81 8.58
N GLY A 51 11.42 -25.14 9.34
CA GLY A 51 12.82 -25.10 8.90
C GLY A 51 13.08 -25.80 7.56
N PRO A 52 12.62 -27.04 7.35
CA PRO A 52 12.80 -27.74 6.08
C PRO A 52 12.18 -27.00 4.89
N ILE A 53 11.00 -26.42 5.05
CA ILE A 53 10.31 -25.68 3.98
C ILE A 53 11.05 -24.37 3.70
N LEU A 54 11.48 -23.67 4.75
CA LEU A 54 12.26 -22.43 4.61
C LEU A 54 13.60 -22.69 3.94
N LEU A 55 14.29 -23.77 4.29
CA LEU A 55 15.57 -24.16 3.66
C LEU A 55 15.38 -24.56 2.20
N LEU A 56 14.43 -25.43 1.90
CA LEU A 56 14.17 -25.89 0.53
C LEU A 56 13.69 -24.74 -0.36
N GLY A 57 12.77 -23.91 0.12
CA GLY A 57 12.28 -22.76 -0.63
C GLY A 57 13.38 -21.71 -0.86
N THR A 58 14.19 -21.43 0.17
CA THR A 58 15.35 -20.53 0.05
C THR A 58 16.35 -21.07 -0.95
N ALA A 59 16.69 -22.35 -0.88
CA ALA A 59 17.59 -23.00 -1.85
C ALA A 59 17.01 -22.94 -3.27
N PHE A 60 15.73 -23.27 -3.45
CA PHE A 60 15.04 -23.21 -4.73
C PHE A 60 15.11 -21.82 -5.35
N PHE A 61 14.68 -20.78 -4.62
CA PHE A 61 14.70 -19.42 -5.14
C PHE A 61 16.11 -18.87 -5.31
N SER A 62 17.05 -19.25 -4.46
CA SER A 62 18.47 -18.86 -4.59
C SER A 62 19.13 -19.45 -5.83
N LEU A 63 18.67 -20.62 -6.30
CA LEU A 63 19.12 -21.22 -7.55
C LEU A 63 18.35 -20.71 -8.77
N LEU A 64 17.04 -20.47 -8.60
CA LEU A 64 16.15 -20.03 -9.68
C LEU A 64 16.40 -18.58 -10.08
N LEU A 65 16.49 -17.66 -9.12
CA LEU A 65 16.61 -16.23 -9.39
C LEU A 65 17.88 -15.87 -10.20
N PRO A 66 19.07 -16.36 -9.87
CA PRO A 66 20.26 -16.11 -10.70
C PRO A 66 20.14 -16.69 -12.10
N ARG A 67 19.51 -17.87 -12.26
CA ARG A 67 19.25 -18.45 -13.57
C ARG A 67 18.26 -17.65 -14.38
N LEU A 68 17.15 -17.23 -13.78
CA LEU A 68 16.19 -16.32 -14.40
C LEU A 68 16.85 -15.00 -14.81
N THR A 69 17.63 -14.38 -13.93
CA THR A 69 18.35 -13.15 -14.26
C THR A 69 19.39 -13.37 -15.34
N HIS A 70 20.04 -14.53 -15.38
CA HIS A 70 20.97 -14.91 -16.44
C HIS A 70 20.25 -15.13 -17.77
N CYS A 71 19.15 -15.90 -17.79
CA CYS A 71 18.31 -16.07 -18.96
C CYS A 71 17.78 -14.73 -19.47
N LEU A 72 17.23 -13.90 -18.58
CA LEU A 72 16.74 -12.57 -18.94
C LEU A 72 17.85 -11.64 -19.43
N SER A 73 19.09 -11.78 -18.91
CA SER A 73 20.23 -11.01 -19.38
C SER A 73 20.84 -11.53 -20.69
N GLY A 74 20.60 -12.80 -21.02
CA GLY A 74 20.99 -13.43 -22.30
C GLY A 74 20.05 -13.07 -23.45
N PHE A 75 18.80 -12.63 -23.15
CA PHE A 75 17.98 -11.95 -24.12
C PHE A 75 18.70 -10.65 -24.48
N SER A 76 19.33 -10.65 -25.65
CA SER A 76 20.06 -9.51 -26.18
C SER A 76 19.32 -8.22 -25.91
N TYR A 77 19.97 -7.26 -25.25
CA TYR A 77 19.49 -5.88 -25.13
C TYR A 77 18.98 -5.46 -26.50
N ALA A 78 17.67 -5.37 -26.64
CA ALA A 78 17.11 -4.81 -27.87
C ALA A 78 17.78 -3.45 -28.04
N ARG A 79 18.55 -3.27 -29.12
CA ARG A 79 19.07 -1.95 -29.49
C ARG A 79 17.96 -0.98 -29.27
N ARG A 80 18.24 0.15 -28.63
CA ARG A 80 17.32 1.27 -28.37
C ARG A 80 16.45 1.52 -29.60
N THR A 81 15.44 0.68 -29.80
CA THR A 81 14.41 0.93 -30.79
C THR A 81 13.60 2.07 -30.22
N SER A 82 13.40 3.11 -31.00
CA SER A 82 12.41 4.14 -30.67
C SER A 82 11.17 3.41 -30.21
N VAL A 83 10.67 3.75 -29.00
CA VAL A 83 9.45 3.12 -28.47
C VAL A 83 8.40 3.26 -29.55
N ASP A 84 8.04 2.15 -30.19
CA ASP A 84 7.00 2.15 -31.20
C ASP A 84 5.69 2.53 -30.51
N ARG A 85 5.34 3.80 -30.62
CA ARG A 85 4.16 4.38 -30.00
C ARG A 85 2.87 4.00 -30.70
N THR A 86 2.95 3.36 -31.84
CA THR A 86 1.80 3.02 -32.67
C THR A 86 0.78 2.17 -31.91
N TRP A 87 1.26 1.22 -31.11
CA TRP A 87 0.42 0.32 -30.32
C TRP A 87 0.09 0.81 -28.91
N PHE A 88 0.62 1.96 -28.50
CA PHE A 88 0.38 2.47 -27.13
C PHE A 88 -1.10 2.80 -26.87
N LEU A 89 -1.69 3.60 -27.77
CA LEU A 89 -3.10 4.00 -27.60
C LEU A 89 -4.06 2.81 -27.69
N PRO A 90 -3.97 1.90 -28.68
CA PRO A 90 -4.77 0.68 -28.68
C PRO A 90 -4.61 -0.17 -27.42
N ALA A 91 -3.39 -0.35 -26.92
CA ALA A 91 -3.14 -1.11 -25.69
C ALA A 91 -3.74 -0.41 -24.45
N PHE A 92 -3.57 0.89 -24.31
CA PHE A 92 -4.20 1.66 -23.23
C PHE A 92 -5.73 1.53 -23.27
N LEU A 93 -6.33 1.72 -24.44
CA LEU A 93 -7.78 1.59 -24.60
C LEU A 93 -8.26 0.16 -24.32
N LEU A 94 -7.52 -0.85 -24.78
CA LEU A 94 -7.85 -2.25 -24.47
C LEU A 94 -7.82 -2.52 -22.96
N MET A 95 -6.81 -2.03 -22.23
CA MET A 95 -6.73 -2.19 -20.79
C MET A 95 -7.90 -1.50 -20.07
N ALA A 96 -8.23 -0.27 -20.46
CA ALA A 96 -9.35 0.46 -19.88
C ALA A 96 -10.70 -0.18 -20.21
N LEU A 97 -10.93 -0.58 -21.47
CA LEU A 97 -12.16 -1.22 -21.91
C LEU A 97 -12.35 -2.62 -21.33
N TRP A 98 -11.26 -3.36 -21.07
CA TRP A 98 -11.32 -4.66 -20.41
C TRP A 98 -11.86 -4.57 -18.97
N GLN A 99 -11.57 -3.49 -18.28
CA GLN A 99 -12.01 -3.27 -16.90
C GLN A 99 -13.40 -2.58 -16.82
N LEU A 100 -13.79 -1.87 -17.85
CA LEU A 100 -15.03 -1.08 -17.85
C LEU A 100 -16.31 -1.90 -17.56
N PRO A 101 -16.51 -3.12 -18.11
CA PRO A 101 -17.68 -3.93 -17.79
C PRO A 101 -17.79 -4.26 -16.30
N PHE A 102 -16.67 -4.47 -15.63
CA PHE A 102 -16.65 -4.71 -14.18
C PHE A 102 -17.05 -3.45 -13.41
N LEU A 103 -16.52 -2.27 -13.77
CA LEU A 103 -16.93 -1.01 -13.16
C LEU A 103 -18.43 -0.76 -13.34
N LEU A 104 -18.98 -1.03 -14.54
CA LEU A 104 -20.42 -0.88 -14.81
C LEU A 104 -21.26 -1.87 -14.00
N SER A 105 -20.79 -3.12 -13.83
CA SER A 105 -21.49 -4.15 -13.06
C SER A 105 -21.55 -3.83 -11.56
N PHE A 106 -20.57 -3.12 -11.04
CA PHE A 106 -20.49 -2.70 -9.64
C PHE A 106 -20.85 -1.22 -9.44
N TYR A 107 -21.66 -0.65 -10.34
CA TYR A 107 -22.04 0.76 -10.26
C TYR A 107 -22.52 1.16 -8.87
N PRO A 108 -22.04 2.30 -8.31
CA PRO A 108 -21.12 3.29 -8.92
C PRO A 108 -19.65 2.86 -8.86
N ALA A 109 -19.25 1.98 -7.97
CA ALA A 109 -17.97 1.31 -7.83
C ALA A 109 -17.98 0.37 -6.61
N PRO A 110 -17.14 -0.66 -6.55
CA PRO A 110 -16.89 -1.38 -5.30
C PRO A 110 -16.34 -0.40 -4.26
N GLY A 111 -17.09 -0.23 -3.15
CA GLY A 111 -16.72 0.68 -2.06
C GLY A 111 -16.14 -0.08 -0.87
N MET A 112 -15.50 0.68 0.03
CA MET A 112 -15.10 0.22 1.36
C MET A 112 -15.75 1.11 2.43
N ASN A 113 -15.84 0.63 3.66
CA ASN A 113 -16.39 1.38 4.79
C ASN A 113 -15.71 2.74 4.97
N ASP A 114 -14.37 2.80 4.77
CA ASP A 114 -13.61 4.05 4.83
C ASP A 114 -14.15 5.10 3.86
N THR A 115 -14.48 4.70 2.63
CA THR A 115 -14.97 5.60 1.59
C THR A 115 -16.36 6.13 1.95
N VAL A 116 -17.24 5.27 2.48
CA VAL A 116 -18.57 5.67 2.97
C VAL A 116 -18.44 6.67 4.11
N PHE A 117 -17.57 6.37 5.08
CA PHE A 117 -17.30 7.26 6.22
C PHE A 117 -16.80 8.65 5.78
N MET A 118 -15.91 8.71 4.78
CA MET A 118 -15.42 9.97 4.22
C MET A 118 -16.51 10.77 3.51
N MET A 119 -17.45 10.10 2.83
CA MET A 119 -18.58 10.75 2.17
C MET A 119 -19.56 11.37 3.16
N GLU A 120 -19.74 10.74 4.30
CA GLU A 120 -20.65 11.21 5.34
C GLU A 120 -20.00 12.30 6.21
N ASN A 121 -18.70 12.21 6.46
CA ASN A 121 -17.97 13.06 7.39
C ASN A 121 -16.66 13.62 6.80
N PRO A 122 -16.68 14.38 5.69
CA PRO A 122 -15.47 14.69 4.93
C PRO A 122 -14.41 15.46 5.71
N LEU A 123 -14.78 16.44 6.52
CA LEU A 123 -13.82 17.20 7.33
C LEU A 123 -13.28 16.38 8.50
N TYR A 124 -14.13 15.67 9.22
CA TYR A 124 -13.70 14.83 10.34
C TYR A 124 -12.83 13.66 9.85
N ALA A 125 -13.20 13.07 8.73
CA ALA A 125 -12.39 12.02 8.10
C ALA A 125 -10.97 12.50 7.75
N SER A 126 -10.79 13.79 7.43
CA SER A 126 -9.47 14.37 7.14
C SER A 126 -8.52 14.40 8.34
N VAL A 127 -9.00 14.13 9.54
CA VAL A 127 -8.17 13.97 10.74
C VAL A 127 -7.50 12.59 10.80
N GLN A 128 -8.21 11.55 10.31
CA GLN A 128 -7.75 10.16 10.34
C GLN A 128 -7.13 9.71 9.01
N PHE A 129 -7.68 10.21 7.92
CA PHE A 129 -7.31 9.86 6.56
C PHE A 129 -6.60 11.03 5.86
N PRO A 130 -5.88 10.79 4.78
CA PRO A 130 -5.31 11.87 3.99
C PRO A 130 -6.39 12.86 3.56
N TRP A 131 -6.18 14.14 3.88
CA TRP A 131 -7.18 15.19 3.68
C TRP A 131 -7.67 15.28 2.24
N LEU A 132 -6.74 15.12 1.26
CA LEU A 132 -7.08 15.23 -0.16
C LEU A 132 -8.11 14.17 -0.58
N TYR A 133 -7.92 12.92 -0.16
CA TYR A 133 -8.84 11.84 -0.48
C TYR A 133 -10.21 12.05 0.17
N SER A 134 -10.22 12.45 1.45
CA SER A 134 -11.45 12.75 2.18
C SER A 134 -12.23 13.90 1.56
N VAL A 135 -11.52 14.96 1.14
CA VAL A 135 -12.13 16.12 0.47
C VAL A 135 -12.71 15.72 -0.90
N ILE A 136 -11.94 15.00 -1.72
CA ILE A 136 -12.41 14.59 -3.06
C ILE A 136 -13.67 13.74 -2.97
N TYR A 137 -13.66 12.70 -2.15
CA TYR A 137 -14.83 11.80 -2.04
C TYR A 137 -15.98 12.43 -1.26
N GLY A 138 -15.71 13.12 -0.15
CA GLY A 138 -16.74 13.70 0.69
C GLY A 138 -17.44 14.88 0.02
N TYR A 139 -16.69 15.92 -0.33
CA TYR A 139 -17.29 17.09 -0.98
C TYR A 139 -17.68 16.82 -2.43
N GLY A 140 -16.93 15.95 -3.14
CA GLY A 140 -17.32 15.51 -4.46
C GLY A 140 -18.66 14.80 -4.45
N ALA A 141 -18.92 13.91 -3.50
CA ALA A 141 -20.21 13.24 -3.36
C ALA A 141 -21.35 14.22 -3.02
N SER A 142 -21.07 15.21 -2.15
CA SER A 142 -22.06 16.26 -1.80
C SER A 142 -22.36 17.15 -3.02
N TRP A 143 -21.34 17.61 -3.72
CA TRP A 143 -21.50 18.38 -4.97
C TRP A 143 -22.25 17.58 -6.03
N GLY A 144 -21.95 16.29 -6.18
CA GLY A 144 -22.67 15.42 -7.13
C GLY A 144 -24.14 15.32 -6.83
N LYS A 145 -24.52 15.25 -5.54
CA LYS A 145 -25.93 15.29 -5.14
C LYS A 145 -26.62 16.60 -5.54
N GLU A 146 -25.94 17.71 -5.35
CA GLU A 146 -26.48 19.05 -5.65
C GLU A 146 -26.52 19.34 -7.16
N ALA A 147 -25.42 19.07 -7.87
CA ALA A 147 -25.24 19.44 -9.27
C ALA A 147 -25.81 18.39 -10.26
N LEU A 148 -25.70 17.11 -9.93
CA LEU A 148 -26.08 15.99 -10.83
C LEU A 148 -27.28 15.19 -10.32
N GLY A 149 -27.82 15.55 -9.16
CA GLY A 149 -28.92 14.83 -8.52
C GLY A 149 -28.54 13.46 -7.94
N SER A 150 -27.25 13.05 -8.02
CA SER A 150 -26.80 11.74 -7.58
C SER A 150 -25.35 11.77 -7.07
N ARG A 151 -25.13 11.22 -5.88
CA ARG A 151 -23.79 10.97 -5.35
C ARG A 151 -23.06 9.88 -6.12
N GLU A 152 -23.81 8.89 -6.56
CA GLU A 152 -23.33 7.70 -7.26
C GLU A 152 -22.65 8.08 -8.59
N SER A 153 -23.19 9.07 -9.30
CA SER A 153 -22.63 9.55 -10.55
C SER A 153 -21.21 10.10 -10.39
N VAL A 154 -20.94 10.83 -9.29
CA VAL A 154 -19.61 11.38 -9.04
C VAL A 154 -18.63 10.31 -8.58
N ILE A 155 -19.10 9.37 -7.76
CA ILE A 155 -18.27 8.20 -7.36
C ILE A 155 -17.86 7.42 -8.59
N PHE A 156 -18.81 7.16 -9.50
CA PHE A 156 -18.53 6.51 -10.78
C PHE A 156 -17.50 7.28 -11.61
N LEU A 157 -17.64 8.59 -11.75
CA LEU A 157 -16.70 9.43 -12.49
C LEU A 157 -15.29 9.39 -11.89
N PHE A 158 -15.16 9.43 -10.55
CA PHE A 158 -13.85 9.29 -9.90
C PHE A 158 -13.25 7.92 -10.12
N SER A 159 -14.03 6.84 -10.02
CA SER A 159 -13.56 5.49 -10.27
C SER A 159 -13.20 5.27 -11.74
N LEU A 160 -13.95 5.88 -12.67
CA LEU A 160 -13.61 5.88 -14.10
C LEU A 160 -12.29 6.64 -14.35
N LEU A 161 -12.11 7.80 -13.73
CA LEU A 161 -10.84 8.55 -13.84
C LEU A 161 -9.67 7.73 -13.25
N GLN A 162 -9.87 7.11 -12.10
CA GLN A 162 -8.88 6.21 -11.48
C GLN A 162 -8.53 5.06 -12.42
N LEU A 163 -9.52 4.39 -13.00
CA LEU A 163 -9.34 3.32 -13.98
C LEU A 163 -8.48 3.79 -15.17
N LEU A 164 -8.78 4.96 -15.72
CA LEU A 164 -8.02 5.52 -16.84
C LEU A 164 -6.57 5.86 -16.45
N LEU A 165 -6.36 6.46 -15.29
CA LEU A 165 -5.02 6.80 -14.79
C LEU A 165 -4.17 5.54 -14.53
N ILE A 166 -4.74 4.52 -13.90
CA ILE A 166 -4.05 3.25 -13.64
C ILE A 166 -3.76 2.54 -14.96
N SER A 167 -4.74 2.41 -15.85
CA SER A 167 -4.55 1.79 -17.16
C SER A 167 -3.47 2.49 -17.98
N TYR A 168 -3.45 3.83 -17.98
CA TYR A 168 -2.42 4.62 -18.66
C TYR A 168 -1.03 4.38 -18.05
N GLY A 169 -0.90 4.47 -16.72
CA GLY A 169 0.38 4.32 -16.03
C GLY A 169 0.98 2.92 -16.19
N LEU A 170 0.16 1.87 -16.05
CA LEU A 170 0.60 0.48 -16.22
C LEU A 170 1.00 0.20 -17.69
N THR A 171 0.21 0.68 -18.66
CA THR A 171 0.55 0.57 -20.08
C THR A 171 1.85 1.31 -20.39
N ALA A 172 2.02 2.53 -19.87
CA ALA A 172 3.23 3.33 -20.09
C ALA A 172 4.48 2.65 -19.52
N PHE A 173 4.38 2.06 -18.33
CA PHE A 173 5.46 1.29 -17.73
C PHE A 173 5.79 0.04 -18.54
N ALA A 174 4.79 -0.76 -18.95
CA ALA A 174 4.97 -1.96 -19.74
C ALA A 174 5.62 -1.65 -21.11
N PHE A 175 5.22 -0.55 -21.76
CA PHE A 175 5.80 -0.11 -23.03
C PHE A 175 7.22 0.46 -22.85
N TRP A 176 7.53 1.07 -21.73
CA TRP A 176 8.89 1.44 -21.40
C TRP A 176 9.77 0.19 -21.23
N VAL A 177 9.30 -0.86 -20.52
CA VAL A 177 9.99 -2.16 -20.42
C VAL A 177 10.18 -2.80 -21.78
N LYS A 178 9.14 -2.79 -22.65
CA LYS A 178 9.20 -3.26 -24.03
C LYS A 178 10.35 -2.62 -24.82
N GLY A 179 10.53 -1.31 -24.67
CA GLY A 179 11.55 -0.56 -25.40
C GLY A 179 12.95 -0.60 -24.78
N ARG A 180 13.09 -0.96 -23.51
CA ARG A 180 14.37 -0.89 -22.77
C ARG A 180 14.92 -2.24 -22.37
N VAL A 181 14.06 -3.20 -22.09
CA VAL A 181 14.46 -4.53 -21.64
C VAL A 181 14.31 -5.54 -22.77
N HIS A 182 13.08 -5.89 -23.11
CA HIS A 182 12.80 -6.83 -24.19
C HIS A 182 11.33 -6.73 -24.62
N VAL A 183 11.05 -6.96 -25.90
CA VAL A 183 9.67 -6.87 -26.46
C VAL A 183 8.71 -7.85 -25.78
N LEU A 184 9.13 -9.11 -25.59
CA LEU A 184 8.31 -10.12 -24.92
C LEU A 184 8.12 -9.81 -23.43
N ALA A 185 9.12 -9.26 -22.74
CA ALA A 185 8.98 -8.85 -21.35
C ALA A 185 7.96 -7.73 -21.19
N GLY A 186 7.96 -6.75 -22.09
CA GLY A 186 6.97 -5.68 -22.09
C GLY A 186 5.55 -6.17 -22.35
N TRP A 187 5.37 -7.04 -23.35
CA TRP A 187 4.06 -7.64 -23.65
C TRP A 187 3.60 -8.61 -22.55
N GLY A 188 4.51 -9.40 -21.99
CA GLY A 188 4.21 -10.29 -20.86
C GLY A 188 3.75 -9.50 -19.62
N LEU A 189 4.44 -8.40 -19.31
CA LEU A 189 4.06 -7.50 -18.21
C LEU A 189 2.72 -6.81 -18.48
N TYR A 190 2.48 -6.37 -19.71
CA TYR A 190 1.18 -5.81 -20.12
C TYR A 190 0.06 -6.84 -19.96
N GLY A 191 0.27 -8.08 -20.44
CA GLY A 191 -0.70 -9.17 -20.28
C GLY A 191 -0.94 -9.51 -18.81
N TYR A 192 0.09 -9.49 -17.96
CA TYR A 192 -0.07 -9.64 -16.52
C TYR A 192 -0.98 -8.56 -15.95
N PHE A 193 -0.74 -7.28 -16.25
CA PHE A 193 -1.59 -6.18 -15.76
C PHE A 193 -3.02 -6.27 -16.29
N LEU A 194 -3.20 -6.73 -17.53
CA LEU A 194 -4.52 -6.85 -18.14
C LEU A 194 -5.37 -7.95 -17.49
N PHE A 195 -4.77 -9.11 -17.22
CA PHE A 195 -5.50 -10.31 -16.81
C PHE A 195 -5.44 -10.60 -15.31
N PHE A 196 -4.55 -9.96 -14.54
CA PHE A 196 -4.44 -10.23 -13.12
C PHE A 196 -5.60 -9.60 -12.33
N PRO A 197 -6.46 -10.40 -11.66
CA PRO A 197 -7.72 -9.91 -11.10
C PRO A 197 -7.55 -8.80 -10.06
N MET A 198 -6.47 -8.83 -9.27
CA MET A 198 -6.22 -7.77 -8.28
C MET A 198 -6.01 -6.41 -8.94
N VAL A 199 -5.28 -6.36 -10.08
CA VAL A 199 -5.09 -5.10 -10.81
C VAL A 199 -6.44 -4.56 -11.27
N GLY A 200 -7.31 -5.43 -11.80
CA GLY A 200 -8.66 -5.06 -12.18
C GLY A 200 -9.47 -4.51 -11.03
N ASN A 201 -9.54 -5.24 -9.92
CA ASN A 201 -10.31 -4.83 -8.75
C ASN A 201 -9.84 -3.49 -8.19
N TYR A 202 -8.53 -3.29 -8.01
CA TYR A 202 -7.99 -2.02 -7.49
C TYR A 202 -8.09 -0.86 -8.49
N SER A 203 -8.23 -1.15 -9.79
CA SER A 203 -8.43 -0.11 -10.80
C SER A 203 -9.84 0.49 -10.75
N ILE A 204 -10.86 -0.31 -10.42
CA ILE A 204 -12.26 0.11 -10.40
C ILE A 204 -12.80 0.47 -9.02
N ALA A 205 -12.19 -0.05 -7.96
CA ALA A 205 -12.68 0.16 -6.60
C ALA A 205 -12.52 1.63 -6.17
N ALA A 206 -13.53 2.16 -5.48
CA ALA A 206 -13.48 3.49 -4.87
C ALA A 206 -12.58 3.47 -3.63
N VAL A 207 -11.29 3.17 -3.82
CA VAL A 207 -10.28 3.09 -2.76
C VAL A 207 -8.99 3.79 -3.19
N ARG A 208 -8.32 4.37 -2.22
CA ARG A 208 -7.06 5.12 -2.41
C ARG A 208 -5.87 4.24 -2.81
N ASP A 209 -5.95 2.93 -2.53
CA ASP A 209 -4.81 2.01 -2.63
C ASP A 209 -4.35 1.75 -4.06
N GLY A 210 -5.27 1.77 -5.04
CA GLY A 210 -4.94 1.59 -6.45
C GLY A 210 -4.00 2.67 -6.98
N LEU A 211 -4.36 3.95 -6.78
CA LEU A 211 -3.53 5.09 -7.20
C LEU A 211 -2.24 5.20 -6.37
N PHE A 212 -2.29 4.90 -5.07
CA PHE A 212 -1.09 4.85 -4.23
C PHE A 212 -0.09 3.80 -4.75
N SER A 213 -0.56 2.61 -5.10
CA SER A 213 0.27 1.53 -5.67
C SER A 213 0.88 1.93 -7.02
N LEU A 214 0.13 2.67 -7.85
CA LEU A 214 0.66 3.26 -9.08
C LEU A 214 1.79 4.24 -8.79
N GLY A 215 1.66 5.07 -7.75
CA GLY A 215 2.71 5.97 -7.31
C GLY A 215 3.99 5.25 -6.87
N LEU A 216 3.86 4.13 -6.13
CA LEU A 216 4.99 3.26 -5.78
C LEU A 216 5.66 2.69 -7.04
N LEU A 217 4.88 2.23 -8.02
CA LEU A 217 5.41 1.78 -9.30
C LEU A 217 6.20 2.87 -10.02
N PHE A 218 5.71 4.12 -9.98
CA PHE A 218 6.41 5.26 -10.59
C PHE A 218 7.73 5.57 -9.90
N PHE A 219 7.83 5.41 -8.59
CA PHE A 219 9.10 5.50 -7.88
C PHE A 219 10.08 4.40 -8.32
N VAL A 220 9.62 3.14 -8.37
CA VAL A 220 10.44 2.03 -8.92
C VAL A 220 10.86 2.33 -10.35
N TRP A 221 9.98 2.86 -11.17
CA TRP A 221 10.30 3.23 -12.55
C TRP A 221 11.41 4.27 -12.64
N LEU A 222 11.42 5.27 -11.77
CA LEU A 222 12.51 6.26 -11.72
C LEU A 222 13.87 5.62 -11.42
N PHE A 223 13.95 4.68 -10.47
CA PHE A 223 15.17 3.95 -10.18
C PHE A 223 15.61 3.07 -11.36
N LEU A 224 14.68 2.39 -12.02
CA LEU A 224 14.97 1.58 -13.20
C LEU A 224 15.48 2.44 -14.36
N ARG A 225 14.88 3.60 -14.62
CA ARG A 225 15.37 4.57 -15.62
C ARG A 225 16.80 5.00 -15.33
N ARG A 226 17.10 5.24 -14.05
CA ARG A 226 18.46 5.58 -13.64
C ARG A 226 19.43 4.43 -13.84
N ALA A 227 19.04 3.20 -13.49
CA ALA A 227 19.84 1.99 -13.68
C ALA A 227 20.15 1.75 -15.17
N GLU A 228 19.22 2.10 -16.07
CA GLU A 228 19.40 2.05 -17.53
C GLU A 228 20.24 3.22 -18.09
N GLY A 229 20.75 4.09 -17.22
CA GLY A 229 21.58 5.23 -17.60
C GLY A 229 20.81 6.38 -18.26
N GLU A 230 19.48 6.42 -18.11
CA GLU A 230 18.70 7.55 -18.60
C GLU A 230 19.02 8.81 -17.78
N ARG A 231 19.21 9.94 -18.49
CA ARG A 231 19.46 11.22 -17.84
C ARG A 231 18.19 11.78 -17.23
N TRP A 232 18.32 12.41 -16.06
CA TRP A 232 17.24 13.17 -15.45
C TRP A 232 16.75 14.27 -16.39
N GLY A 233 15.45 14.32 -16.63
CA GLY A 233 14.85 15.29 -17.54
C GLY A 233 13.34 15.42 -17.31
N ARG A 234 12.64 16.13 -18.19
CA ARG A 234 11.19 16.41 -18.07
C ARG A 234 10.35 15.17 -17.84
N ALA A 235 10.67 14.05 -18.50
CA ALA A 235 9.93 12.78 -18.30
C ALA A 235 10.10 12.25 -16.87
N SER A 236 11.33 12.29 -16.30
CA SER A 236 11.58 11.86 -14.92
C SER A 236 10.90 12.81 -13.91
N GLN A 237 10.90 14.11 -14.18
CA GLN A 237 10.18 15.10 -13.36
C GLN A 237 8.66 14.82 -13.37
N GLY A 238 8.08 14.56 -14.54
CA GLY A 238 6.66 14.22 -14.67
C GLY A 238 6.30 12.95 -13.92
N ILE A 239 7.12 11.89 -13.99
CA ILE A 239 6.92 10.64 -13.23
C ILE A 239 7.04 10.92 -11.72
N LEU A 240 8.02 11.71 -11.27
CA LEU A 240 8.17 12.08 -9.87
C LEU A 240 6.95 12.85 -9.34
N ILE A 241 6.47 13.85 -10.09
CA ILE A 241 5.28 14.61 -9.70
C ILE A 241 4.06 13.71 -9.60
N ALA A 242 3.83 12.84 -10.59
CA ALA A 242 2.72 11.89 -10.56
C ALA A 242 2.82 10.91 -9.37
N ALA A 243 4.04 10.43 -9.05
CA ALA A 243 4.27 9.60 -7.87
C ALA A 243 3.96 10.35 -6.57
N LEU A 244 4.45 11.59 -6.42
CA LEU A 244 4.19 12.41 -5.24
C LEU A 244 2.70 12.73 -5.06
N LEU A 245 1.98 13.05 -6.14
CA LEU A 245 0.52 13.25 -6.08
C LEU A 245 -0.20 11.99 -5.60
N SER A 246 0.23 10.80 -6.05
CA SER A 246 -0.31 9.52 -5.58
C SER A 246 -0.02 9.26 -4.10
N MET A 247 1.13 9.75 -3.59
CA MET A 247 1.48 9.63 -2.16
C MET A 247 0.58 10.47 -1.25
N LEU A 248 -0.07 11.53 -1.75
CA LEU A 248 -1.05 12.31 -0.99
C LEU A 248 -2.28 11.49 -0.56
N LEU A 249 -2.48 10.33 -1.14
CA LEU A 249 -3.67 9.49 -0.89
C LEU A 249 -3.52 8.55 0.33
N ARG A 250 -2.31 8.43 0.91
CA ARG A 250 -2.06 7.58 2.09
C ARG A 250 -1.24 8.31 3.16
N SER A 251 -1.55 8.06 4.43
CA SER A 251 -0.85 8.71 5.56
C SER A 251 0.66 8.41 5.58
N ASN A 252 1.06 7.18 5.25
CA ASN A 252 2.47 6.77 5.13
C ASN A 252 3.15 7.26 3.85
N GLY A 253 2.40 7.87 2.93
CA GLY A 253 2.94 8.42 1.69
C GLY A 253 4.02 9.46 1.92
N LEU A 254 3.92 10.26 3.00
CA LEU A 254 4.93 11.26 3.36
C LEU A 254 6.28 10.61 3.67
N LEU A 255 6.30 9.53 4.46
CA LEU A 255 7.54 8.82 4.81
C LEU A 255 8.15 8.14 3.58
N VAL A 256 7.34 7.48 2.78
CA VAL A 256 7.79 6.83 1.52
C VAL A 256 8.38 7.88 0.58
N ALA A 257 7.68 9.00 0.37
CA ALA A 257 8.15 10.09 -0.49
C ALA A 257 9.47 10.69 0.02
N LEU A 258 9.62 10.88 1.35
CA LEU A 258 10.86 11.37 1.96
C LEU A 258 12.03 10.44 1.63
N LEU A 259 11.90 9.14 1.93
CA LEU A 259 12.96 8.16 1.74
C LEU A 259 13.36 8.05 0.26
N VAL A 260 12.38 8.00 -0.64
CA VAL A 260 12.63 7.90 -2.09
C VAL A 260 13.22 9.18 -2.65
N CYS A 261 12.71 10.36 -2.28
CA CYS A 261 13.26 11.63 -2.75
C CYS A 261 14.69 11.86 -2.23
N LEU A 262 15.01 11.47 -1.01
CA LEU A 262 16.39 11.51 -0.50
C LEU A 262 17.30 10.58 -1.31
N ALA A 263 16.87 9.33 -1.55
CA ALA A 263 17.65 8.40 -2.36
C ALA A 263 17.87 8.92 -3.78
N LEU A 264 16.84 9.44 -4.44
CA LEU A 264 16.94 10.04 -5.76
C LEU A 264 17.83 11.29 -5.75
N PHE A 265 17.75 12.13 -4.72
CA PHE A 265 18.60 13.32 -4.59
C PHE A 265 20.08 12.93 -4.54
N PHE A 266 20.46 11.91 -3.74
CA PHE A 266 21.85 11.43 -3.68
C PHE A 266 22.33 10.81 -4.99
N LEU A 267 21.44 10.16 -5.73
CA LEU A 267 21.76 9.53 -7.01
C LEU A 267 21.89 10.55 -8.16
N GLU A 268 20.97 11.50 -8.22
CA GLU A 268 20.85 12.46 -9.33
C GLU A 268 21.52 13.81 -9.04
N LYS A 269 21.75 14.15 -7.77
CA LYS A 269 22.29 15.42 -7.26
C LYS A 269 21.50 16.65 -7.78
N ARG A 270 20.18 16.51 -7.89
CA ARG A 270 19.26 17.51 -8.43
C ARG A 270 18.43 18.15 -7.34
N LYS A 271 18.60 19.45 -7.11
CA LYS A 271 17.89 20.23 -6.08
C LYS A 271 16.37 20.27 -6.33
N GLU A 272 15.93 20.19 -7.58
CA GLU A 272 14.51 20.15 -7.91
C GLU A 272 13.77 18.96 -7.29
N ILE A 273 14.44 17.84 -7.01
CA ILE A 273 13.83 16.69 -6.32
C ILE A 273 13.42 17.08 -4.89
N LEU A 274 14.30 17.78 -4.19
CA LEU A 274 14.01 18.28 -2.83
C LEU A 274 12.92 19.37 -2.87
N LEU A 275 12.94 20.24 -3.87
CA LEU A 275 11.91 21.25 -4.04
C LEU A 275 10.52 20.61 -4.24
N PHE A 276 10.41 19.61 -5.13
CA PHE A 276 9.15 18.89 -5.34
C PHE A 276 8.69 18.17 -4.06
N PHE A 277 9.64 17.56 -3.32
CA PHE A 277 9.31 16.95 -2.03
C PHE A 277 8.83 18.00 -1.01
N MET A 278 9.48 19.17 -0.91
CA MET A 278 9.06 20.24 0.01
C MET A 278 7.65 20.74 -0.30
N ILE A 279 7.34 20.97 -1.58
CA ILE A 279 5.99 21.36 -2.02
C ILE A 279 4.98 20.28 -1.65
N PHE A 280 5.30 19.00 -1.94
CA PHE A 280 4.47 17.87 -1.57
C PHE A 280 4.23 17.81 -0.05
N ALA A 281 5.28 17.94 0.76
CA ALA A 281 5.17 17.90 2.22
C ALA A 281 4.29 19.04 2.76
N LEU A 282 4.42 20.25 2.22
CA LEU A 282 3.55 21.38 2.56
C LEU A 282 2.09 21.09 2.22
N ILE A 283 1.81 20.59 1.03
CA ILE A 283 0.45 20.22 0.60
C ILE A 283 -0.11 19.06 1.45
N SER A 284 0.75 18.14 1.88
CA SER A 284 0.32 17.00 2.70
C SER A 284 -0.02 17.42 4.13
N ILE A 285 0.82 18.25 4.76
CA ILE A 285 0.76 18.54 6.19
C ILE A 285 -0.12 19.74 6.51
N VAL A 286 0.03 20.86 5.78
CA VAL A 286 -0.58 22.13 6.17
C VAL A 286 -2.11 22.07 6.19
N PRO A 287 -2.81 21.57 5.16
CA PRO A 287 -4.27 21.51 5.18
C PRO A 287 -4.80 20.64 6.31
N ALA A 288 -4.16 19.46 6.55
CA ALA A 288 -4.55 18.57 7.64
C ALA A 288 -4.42 19.26 9.00
N GLN A 289 -3.31 19.95 9.26
CA GLN A 289 -3.11 20.70 10.50
C GLN A 289 -4.07 21.88 10.66
N VAL A 290 -4.37 22.59 9.58
CA VAL A 290 -5.36 23.68 9.62
C VAL A 290 -6.72 23.13 10.02
N ILE A 291 -7.19 22.08 9.38
CA ILE A 291 -8.47 21.44 9.71
C ILE A 291 -8.50 20.99 11.18
N GLN A 292 -7.46 20.29 11.64
CA GLN A 292 -7.38 19.81 13.03
C GLN A 292 -7.44 20.95 14.04
N ARG A 293 -6.67 22.02 13.82
CA ARG A 293 -6.63 23.17 14.75
C ARG A 293 -7.91 23.99 14.74
N THR A 294 -8.51 24.21 13.56
CA THR A 294 -9.74 25.01 13.43
C THR A 294 -10.92 24.35 14.10
N HIS A 295 -10.99 23.01 14.05
CA HIS A 295 -12.10 22.25 14.63
C HIS A 295 -11.77 21.63 15.99
N HIS A 296 -10.56 21.82 16.52
CA HIS A 296 -10.06 21.20 17.77
C HIS A 296 -10.20 19.67 17.77
N TRP A 297 -10.02 19.04 16.61
CA TRP A 297 -10.08 17.58 16.46
C TRP A 297 -8.69 16.97 16.58
N GLU A 298 -8.61 15.87 17.30
CA GLU A 298 -7.38 15.06 17.38
C GLU A 298 -7.51 13.75 16.59
N PRO A 299 -6.41 13.29 15.97
CA PRO A 299 -6.38 11.95 15.39
C PRO A 299 -6.66 10.89 16.45
N LEU A 300 -7.40 9.86 16.09
CA LEU A 300 -7.68 8.73 16.99
C LEU A 300 -6.37 7.96 17.23
N PHE A 301 -5.85 8.04 18.44
CA PHE A 301 -4.59 7.41 18.83
C PHE A 301 -4.61 5.90 18.61
N GLN A 302 -5.74 5.24 18.83
CA GLN A 302 -5.94 3.80 18.61
C GLN A 302 -5.60 3.35 17.17
N GLU A 303 -5.78 4.21 16.17
CA GLU A 303 -5.43 3.88 14.78
C GLU A 303 -3.92 3.72 14.57
N SER A 304 -3.13 4.51 15.30
CA SER A 304 -1.68 4.41 15.29
C SER A 304 -1.16 3.26 16.14
N MET A 305 -1.99 2.75 17.04
CA MET A 305 -1.63 1.74 18.04
C MET A 305 -2.15 0.33 17.71
N ALA A 306 -2.43 0.05 16.45
CA ALA A 306 -2.95 -1.26 16.06
C ALA A 306 -2.04 -2.43 16.50
N ILE A 307 -0.72 -2.32 16.29
CA ILE A 307 0.25 -3.36 16.70
C ILE A 307 0.35 -3.47 18.23
N PRO A 308 0.57 -2.39 18.99
CA PRO A 308 0.55 -2.44 20.45
C PRO A 308 -0.74 -3.02 21.03
N LEU A 309 -1.90 -2.59 20.55
CA LEU A 309 -3.21 -3.11 20.99
C LEU A 309 -3.35 -4.61 20.69
N GLN A 310 -2.87 -5.05 19.53
CA GLN A 310 -2.90 -6.47 19.15
C GLN A 310 -2.01 -7.31 20.09
N GLN A 311 -0.84 -6.82 20.43
CA GLN A 311 0.12 -7.53 21.30
C GLN A 311 -0.38 -7.56 22.75
N LEU A 312 -0.78 -6.42 23.31
CA LEU A 312 -1.38 -6.34 24.65
C LEU A 312 -2.67 -7.14 24.76
N GLY A 313 -3.53 -7.06 23.74
CA GLY A 313 -4.77 -7.86 23.69
C GLY A 313 -4.48 -9.38 23.73
N ARG A 314 -3.40 -9.81 23.06
CA ARG A 314 -2.95 -11.18 23.12
C ARG A 314 -2.54 -11.62 24.51
N THR A 315 -1.78 -10.80 25.25
CA THR A 315 -1.40 -11.12 26.63
C THR A 315 -2.62 -11.20 27.55
N MET A 316 -3.62 -10.36 27.32
CA MET A 316 -4.90 -10.41 28.05
C MET A 316 -5.64 -11.73 27.81
N VAL A 317 -5.67 -12.21 26.57
CA VAL A 317 -6.45 -13.41 26.19
C VAL A 317 -5.75 -14.70 26.57
N LEU A 318 -4.42 -14.77 26.40
CA LEU A 318 -3.62 -15.97 26.64
C LEU A 318 -3.07 -16.08 28.07
N GLY A 319 -3.33 -15.11 28.95
CA GLY A 319 -2.85 -15.11 30.32
C GLY A 319 -1.34 -14.90 30.45
N GLY A 320 -0.74 -14.10 29.53
CA GLY A 320 0.67 -13.74 29.59
C GLY A 320 1.00 -12.94 30.84
N GLU A 321 2.26 -13.00 31.27
CA GLU A 321 2.77 -12.18 32.37
C GLU A 321 2.62 -10.70 32.05
N ARG A 322 2.14 -9.93 32.99
CA ARG A 322 1.90 -8.49 32.90
C ARG A 322 1.88 -7.86 34.29
N SER A 323 2.28 -6.64 34.39
CA SER A 323 2.14 -5.86 35.64
C SER A 323 0.67 -5.62 35.97
N GLU A 324 0.35 -5.42 37.25
CA GLU A 324 -1.01 -5.04 37.67
C GLU A 324 -1.44 -3.68 37.07
N GLU A 325 -0.47 -2.80 36.81
CA GLU A 325 -0.72 -1.51 36.16
C GLU A 325 -1.15 -1.71 34.71
N THR A 326 -0.44 -2.55 33.94
CA THR A 326 -0.79 -2.91 32.55
C THR A 326 -2.18 -3.59 32.51
N LYS A 327 -2.46 -4.49 33.44
CA LYS A 327 -3.75 -5.15 33.54
C LYS A 327 -4.88 -4.16 33.77
N THR A 328 -4.72 -3.29 34.76
CA THR A 328 -5.69 -2.22 35.10
C THR A 328 -5.91 -1.29 33.90
N LEU A 329 -4.84 -0.89 33.21
CA LEU A 329 -4.94 -0.05 32.02
C LEU A 329 -5.75 -0.75 30.92
N MET A 330 -5.49 -2.01 30.66
CA MET A 330 -6.18 -2.78 29.63
C MET A 330 -7.66 -3.04 29.98
N GLU A 331 -7.97 -3.27 31.26
CA GLU A 331 -9.34 -3.43 31.76
C GLU A 331 -10.13 -2.12 31.71
N ASN A 332 -9.46 -0.98 31.85
CA ASN A 332 -10.08 0.35 31.66
C ASN A 332 -10.38 0.64 30.18
N LEU A 333 -9.64 0.04 29.25
CA LEU A 333 -9.91 0.16 27.81
C LEU A 333 -11.12 -0.67 27.39
N LEU A 334 -11.16 -1.91 27.86
CA LEU A 334 -12.20 -2.89 27.54
C LEU A 334 -12.15 -4.00 28.60
N THR A 335 -13.28 -4.51 29.05
CA THR A 335 -13.31 -5.57 30.07
C THR A 335 -12.59 -6.83 29.60
N GLU A 336 -11.99 -7.60 30.51
CA GLU A 336 -11.28 -8.83 30.17
C GLU A 336 -12.17 -9.82 29.40
N LYS A 337 -13.47 -9.88 29.73
CA LYS A 337 -14.45 -10.71 29.05
C LYS A 337 -14.63 -10.31 27.59
N GLU A 338 -14.69 -9.00 27.33
CA GLU A 338 -14.84 -8.46 25.98
C GLU A 338 -13.53 -8.61 25.20
N TRP A 339 -12.36 -8.39 25.82
CA TRP A 339 -11.07 -8.72 25.21
C TRP A 339 -11.03 -10.16 24.71
N LYS A 340 -11.40 -11.15 25.55
CA LYS A 340 -11.41 -12.55 25.18
C LYS A 340 -12.40 -12.89 24.06
N LYS A 341 -13.53 -12.17 24.01
CA LYS A 341 -14.56 -12.39 23.00
C LYS A 341 -14.18 -11.79 21.64
N GLU A 342 -13.69 -10.56 21.64
CA GLU A 342 -13.49 -9.77 20.42
C GLU A 342 -12.05 -9.85 19.88
N TYR A 343 -11.09 -10.35 20.66
CA TYR A 343 -9.73 -10.51 20.20
C TYR A 343 -9.66 -11.48 19.01
N SER A 344 -8.96 -11.02 17.97
CA SER A 344 -8.63 -11.82 16.80
C SER A 344 -7.13 -11.73 16.52
N PRO A 345 -6.42 -12.84 16.27
CA PRO A 345 -5.00 -12.79 15.92
C PRO A 345 -4.72 -12.13 14.55
N TYR A 346 -5.75 -11.89 13.75
CA TYR A 346 -5.64 -11.30 12.40
C TYR A 346 -5.82 -9.79 12.36
N THR A 347 -6.70 -9.28 13.24
CA THR A 347 -7.06 -7.87 13.24
C THR A 347 -7.45 -7.43 14.63
N VAL A 348 -7.03 -6.22 14.99
CA VAL A 348 -7.44 -5.53 16.20
C VAL A 348 -8.76 -4.75 16.00
N ASP A 349 -9.30 -4.74 14.79
CA ASP A 349 -10.44 -3.88 14.45
C ASP A 349 -11.69 -4.20 15.28
N PHE A 350 -11.94 -5.47 15.57
CA PHE A 350 -13.07 -5.86 16.42
C PHE A 350 -12.96 -5.28 17.84
N VAL A 351 -11.75 -5.15 18.37
CA VAL A 351 -11.48 -4.56 19.68
C VAL A 351 -11.54 -3.04 19.61
N LYS A 352 -10.72 -2.42 18.75
CA LYS A 352 -10.58 -0.94 18.72
C LYS A 352 -11.86 -0.22 18.27
N TRP A 353 -12.75 -0.92 17.56
CA TRP A 353 -14.04 -0.39 17.11
C TRP A 353 -15.22 -0.92 17.92
N HIS A 354 -14.96 -1.68 18.99
CA HIS A 354 -16.00 -2.12 19.90
C HIS A 354 -16.68 -0.92 20.58
N ASP A 355 -18.00 -0.97 20.77
CA ASP A 355 -18.78 0.15 21.30
C ASP A 355 -18.33 0.56 22.72
N HIS A 356 -17.93 -0.40 23.54
CA HIS A 356 -17.46 -0.17 24.91
C HIS A 356 -15.96 0.17 24.98
N PHE A 357 -15.24 0.24 23.86
CA PHE A 357 -13.82 0.59 23.88
C PHE A 357 -13.65 2.08 24.22
N HIS A 358 -12.94 2.38 25.32
CA HIS A 358 -12.79 3.74 25.84
C HIS A 358 -11.77 4.58 25.06
N ARG A 359 -12.08 4.92 23.80
CA ARG A 359 -11.21 5.66 22.86
C ARG A 359 -10.72 6.99 23.38
N ASN A 360 -11.64 7.78 23.96
CA ASN A 360 -11.32 9.12 24.49
C ASN A 360 -10.41 9.03 25.71
N TRP A 361 -10.61 8.03 26.55
CA TRP A 361 -9.74 7.76 27.69
C TRP A 361 -8.33 7.39 27.22
N LEU A 362 -8.19 6.52 26.22
CA LEU A 362 -6.90 6.14 25.63
C LEU A 362 -6.15 7.36 25.08
N ASN A 363 -6.83 8.30 24.44
CA ASN A 363 -6.21 9.53 23.96
C ASN A 363 -5.57 10.36 25.09
N GLY A 364 -6.11 10.29 26.32
CA GLY A 364 -5.53 10.93 27.51
C GLY A 364 -4.36 10.15 28.15
N GLN A 365 -4.23 8.85 27.87
CA GLN A 365 -3.28 7.94 28.52
C GLN A 365 -2.19 7.42 27.56
N LYS A 366 -1.78 8.26 26.59
CA LYS A 366 -0.84 7.84 25.52
C LYS A 366 0.50 7.35 26.05
N LYS A 367 1.04 8.01 27.09
CA LYS A 367 2.35 7.67 27.67
C LYS A 367 2.27 6.36 28.46
N GLU A 368 1.25 6.24 29.29
CA GLU A 368 0.98 5.07 30.13
C GLU A 368 0.76 3.83 29.25
N PHE A 369 -0.01 4.00 28.16
CA PHE A 369 -0.24 2.93 27.20
C PHE A 369 1.04 2.48 26.50
N LEU A 370 1.88 3.40 26.07
CA LEU A 370 3.16 3.08 25.44
C LEU A 370 4.15 2.45 26.44
N SER A 371 4.13 2.88 27.71
CA SER A 371 4.93 2.23 28.76
C SER A 371 4.49 0.79 28.98
N ALA A 372 3.19 0.56 29.13
CA ALA A 372 2.60 -0.76 29.30
C ALA A 372 2.87 -1.71 28.11
N TRP A 373 3.10 -1.16 26.92
CA TRP A 373 3.43 -1.97 25.74
C TRP A 373 4.93 -2.36 25.71
N VAL A 374 5.80 -1.54 26.26
CA VAL A 374 7.26 -1.79 26.28
C VAL A 374 7.65 -2.71 27.45
N ASP A 375 6.92 -2.68 28.56
CA ASP A 375 7.09 -3.57 29.71
C ASP A 375 6.68 -5.01 29.36
#